data_25c08e959572d8928c7a023d9898aa43
#
_entry.id   25c08e959572d8928c7a023d9898aa43
#
_cell.length_a   1.000
_cell.length_b   1.000
_cell.length_c   1.000
_cell.angle_alpha   90.00
_cell.angle_beta   90.00
_cell.angle_gamma   90.00
#
_symmetry.space_group_name_H-M   'P 1'
#
loop_
_entity.id
_entity.type
_entity.pdbx_description
1 polymer ?
#
loop_
_entity_poly.entity_id
_entity_poly.type
_entity_poly.pdbx_seq_one_letter_code
_entity_poly.pdbx_strand_id
1 'polypeptide(L)'
;GMVLNKMLKIGGMTFDVAVQNMVRRNYDFLIGRQTAEALRKRFGVLGGNGKASMVVAGRNLVVGVPRYQEIPSSAVRAAMKESLETCTSQIGQLIERTPPEVARSIRKNGICLTGGVSRLPGLDRYIEAVTGYPVHVAAKPDLCAVEGLRRMINSKELKKLSYSMLDENYRWIR
;
A
#
# COMPACT_ATOMS: atom_id res chain seq x y z
N GLY A 1 -12.89 11.64 16.57
CA GLY A 1 -12.16 12.52 15.66
C GLY A 1 -10.78 11.98 15.32
N MET A 2 -10.07 12.64 14.41
CA MET A 2 -8.69 12.30 14.05
C MET A 2 -7.74 12.73 15.18
N VAL A 3 -6.94 11.80 15.70
CA VAL A 3 -5.99 12.08 16.80
C VAL A 3 -4.61 12.45 16.23
N LEU A 4 -4.10 11.62 15.32
CA LEU A 4 -2.84 11.81 14.61
C LEU A 4 -3.02 11.42 13.15
N ASN A 5 -2.24 12.05 12.27
CA ASN A 5 -2.16 11.64 10.88
C ASN A 5 -0.73 11.72 10.35
N LYS A 6 -0.44 10.97 9.32
CA LYS A 6 0.80 11.03 8.56
C LYS A 6 0.53 10.67 7.11
N MET A 7 0.99 11.52 6.21
CA MET A 7 0.95 11.25 4.79
C MET A 7 2.33 10.78 4.31
N LEU A 8 2.35 9.68 3.57
CA LEU A 8 3.54 9.17 2.89
C LEU A 8 3.30 9.17 1.39
N LYS A 9 4.31 9.52 0.61
CA LYS A 9 4.27 9.44 -0.86
C LYS A 9 4.63 8.01 -1.33
N ILE A 10 4.11 6.99 -0.64
CA ILE A 10 4.34 5.58 -0.93
C ILE A 10 2.99 4.94 -1.23
N GLY A 11 2.89 4.29 -2.39
CA GLY A 11 1.68 3.63 -2.84
C GLY A 11 1.98 2.62 -3.95
N GLY A 12 0.92 2.11 -4.61
CA GLY A 12 1.06 1.11 -5.67
C GLY A 12 2.05 1.51 -6.75
N MET A 13 2.02 2.78 -7.16
CA MET A 13 2.97 3.30 -8.18
C MET A 13 4.43 3.26 -7.71
N THR A 14 4.70 3.54 -6.44
CA THR A 14 6.06 3.48 -5.88
C THR A 14 6.60 2.07 -5.95
N PHE A 15 5.78 1.09 -5.59
CA PHE A 15 6.14 -0.32 -5.70
C PHE A 15 6.36 -0.75 -7.15
N ASP A 16 5.49 -0.31 -8.09
CA ASP A 16 5.61 -0.64 -9.50
C ASP A 16 6.92 -0.10 -10.08
N VAL A 17 7.31 1.13 -9.75
CA VAL A 17 8.58 1.74 -10.14
C VAL A 17 9.78 0.99 -9.52
N ALA A 18 9.68 0.59 -8.26
CA ALA A 18 10.73 -0.21 -7.61
C ALA A 18 10.94 -1.54 -8.33
N VAL A 19 9.85 -2.23 -8.71
CA VAL A 19 9.91 -3.48 -9.48
C VAL A 19 10.50 -3.25 -10.88
N GLN A 20 10.10 -2.19 -11.60
CA GLN A 20 10.69 -1.84 -12.90
C GLN A 20 12.20 -1.59 -12.79
N ASN A 21 12.62 -0.82 -11.81
CA ASN A 21 14.03 -0.51 -11.57
C ASN A 21 14.84 -1.76 -11.22
N MET A 22 14.29 -2.65 -10.41
CA MET A 22 14.91 -3.93 -10.08
C MET A 22 15.11 -4.79 -11.32
N VAL A 23 14.05 -4.95 -12.14
CA VAL A 23 14.12 -5.74 -13.38
C VAL A 23 15.15 -5.14 -14.34
N ARG A 24 15.16 -3.82 -14.48
CA ARG A 24 16.14 -3.14 -15.32
C ARG A 24 17.58 -3.37 -14.87
N ARG A 25 17.84 -3.29 -13.56
CA ARG A 25 19.21 -3.41 -13.03
C ARG A 25 19.73 -4.84 -12.98
N ASN A 26 18.85 -5.79 -12.65
CA ASN A 26 19.30 -7.16 -12.40
C ASN A 26 19.24 -8.05 -13.64
N TYR A 27 18.45 -7.67 -14.65
CA TYR A 27 18.22 -8.48 -15.85
C TYR A 27 18.51 -7.74 -17.15
N ASP A 28 18.97 -6.48 -17.10
CA ASP A 28 19.09 -5.61 -18.28
C ASP A 28 17.83 -5.64 -19.16
N PHE A 29 16.67 -5.58 -18.49
CA PHE A 29 15.38 -5.83 -19.11
C PHE A 29 14.37 -4.75 -18.73
N LEU A 30 13.72 -4.16 -19.74
CA LEU A 30 12.72 -3.11 -19.54
C LEU A 30 11.32 -3.69 -19.62
N ILE A 31 10.54 -3.50 -18.58
CA ILE A 31 9.11 -3.87 -18.52
C ILE A 31 8.23 -2.63 -18.39
N GLY A 32 7.00 -2.73 -18.91
CA GLY A 32 5.98 -1.70 -18.75
C GLY A 32 5.43 -1.64 -17.33
N ARG A 33 4.79 -0.52 -16.99
CA ARG A 33 4.16 -0.33 -15.67
C ARG A 33 3.09 -1.37 -15.37
N GLN A 34 2.25 -1.72 -16.35
CA GLN A 34 1.22 -2.74 -16.18
C GLN A 34 1.82 -4.11 -15.85
N THR A 35 2.95 -4.46 -16.46
CA THR A 35 3.68 -5.69 -16.17
C THR A 35 4.25 -5.70 -14.75
N ALA A 36 4.82 -4.57 -14.31
CA ALA A 36 5.30 -4.42 -12.93
C ALA A 36 4.17 -4.52 -11.90
N GLU A 37 3.03 -3.90 -12.18
CA GLU A 37 1.82 -4.02 -11.36
C GLU A 37 1.31 -5.46 -11.29
N ALA A 38 1.31 -6.18 -12.41
CA ALA A 38 0.92 -7.59 -12.46
C ALA A 38 1.84 -8.47 -11.60
N LEU A 39 3.16 -8.26 -11.69
CA LEU A 39 4.16 -8.93 -10.85
C LEU A 39 3.91 -8.66 -9.37
N ARG A 40 3.72 -7.40 -8.99
CA ARG A 40 3.43 -7.00 -7.62
C ARG A 40 2.15 -7.65 -7.08
N LYS A 41 1.06 -7.57 -7.84
CA LYS A 41 -0.23 -8.17 -7.45
C LYS A 41 -0.15 -9.70 -7.34
N ARG A 42 0.60 -10.34 -8.24
CA ARG A 42 0.74 -11.79 -8.27
C ARG A 42 1.53 -12.33 -7.08
N PHE A 43 2.63 -11.69 -6.73
CA PHE A 43 3.56 -12.23 -5.73
C PHE A 43 3.34 -11.69 -4.32
N GLY A 44 2.72 -10.50 -4.18
CA GLY A 44 2.45 -9.91 -2.88
C GLY A 44 3.70 -9.59 -2.06
N VAL A 45 3.51 -9.49 -0.76
CA VAL A 45 4.56 -9.11 0.20
C VAL A 45 5.14 -10.32 0.93
N LEU A 46 4.28 -11.17 1.45
CA LEU A 46 4.66 -12.40 2.15
C LEU A 46 4.09 -13.63 1.44
N GLY A 47 4.75 -14.75 1.68
CA GLY A 47 4.22 -16.06 1.33
C GLY A 47 4.69 -16.60 0.00
N GLY A 48 4.41 -17.89 -0.19
CA GLY A 48 4.85 -18.70 -1.31
C GLY A 48 6.27 -19.24 -1.12
N ASN A 49 6.43 -20.51 -1.37
CA ASN A 49 7.74 -21.13 -1.47
C ASN A 49 8.54 -20.34 -2.50
N GLY A 50 9.73 -19.85 -2.15
CA GLY A 50 10.56 -18.92 -2.93
C GLY A 50 10.90 -19.30 -4.38
N LYS A 51 10.26 -20.35 -4.89
CA LYS A 51 10.38 -20.91 -6.25
C LYS A 51 9.33 -20.37 -7.25
N ALA A 52 8.37 -19.53 -6.82
CA ALA A 52 7.40 -18.98 -7.75
C ALA A 52 8.04 -17.91 -8.64
N SER A 53 7.81 -18.00 -9.94
CA SER A 53 8.26 -17.05 -10.95
C SER A 53 7.14 -16.71 -11.93
N MET A 54 7.35 -15.67 -12.71
CA MET A 54 6.45 -15.26 -13.79
C MET A 54 7.26 -14.83 -15.00
N VAL A 55 6.90 -15.40 -16.15
CA VAL A 55 7.46 -14.98 -17.44
C VAL A 55 6.74 -13.73 -17.92
N VAL A 56 7.49 -12.70 -18.22
CA VAL A 56 6.96 -11.40 -18.67
C VAL A 56 7.60 -10.98 -20.00
N ALA A 57 6.79 -10.33 -20.83
CA ALA A 57 7.28 -9.70 -22.06
C ALA A 57 7.90 -8.32 -21.76
N GLY A 58 8.96 -7.99 -22.45
CA GLY A 58 9.63 -6.71 -22.31
C GLY A 58 10.72 -6.55 -23.38
N ARG A 59 11.59 -5.55 -23.20
CA ARG A 59 12.71 -5.27 -24.09
C ARG A 59 14.03 -5.56 -23.41
N ASN A 60 14.83 -6.43 -24.01
CA ASN A 60 16.21 -6.64 -23.58
C ASN A 60 17.05 -5.39 -23.95
N LEU A 61 17.74 -4.81 -22.98
CA LEU A 61 18.48 -3.55 -23.16
C LEU A 61 19.84 -3.75 -23.82
N VAL A 62 20.40 -4.95 -23.75
CA VAL A 62 21.70 -5.26 -24.38
C VAL A 62 21.55 -5.40 -25.88
N VAL A 63 20.59 -6.22 -26.34
CA VAL A 63 20.37 -6.48 -27.76
C VAL A 63 19.26 -5.63 -28.39
N GLY A 64 18.54 -4.86 -27.59
CA GLY A 64 17.54 -3.90 -28.06
C GLY A 64 16.24 -4.48 -28.60
N VAL A 65 16.00 -5.79 -28.50
CA VAL A 65 14.84 -6.48 -29.07
C VAL A 65 13.82 -6.91 -28.00
N PRO A 66 12.52 -7.06 -28.38
CA PRO A 66 11.52 -7.66 -27.52
C PRO A 66 11.87 -9.11 -27.20
N ARG A 67 11.73 -9.49 -25.93
CA ARG A 67 11.96 -10.86 -25.44
C ARG A 67 11.06 -11.17 -24.27
N TYR A 68 11.13 -12.42 -23.81
CA TYR A 68 10.52 -12.90 -22.56
C TYR A 68 11.59 -13.09 -21.50
N GLN A 69 11.28 -12.73 -20.27
CA GLN A 69 12.17 -12.87 -19.11
C GLN A 69 11.39 -13.48 -17.94
N GLU A 70 11.98 -14.47 -17.31
CA GLU A 70 11.44 -15.05 -16.09
C GLU A 70 11.88 -14.22 -14.88
N ILE A 71 10.91 -13.74 -14.10
CA ILE A 71 11.14 -12.92 -12.90
C ILE A 71 10.70 -13.71 -11.67
N PRO A 72 11.62 -14.01 -10.74
CA PRO A 72 11.28 -14.73 -9.52
C PRO A 72 10.58 -13.84 -8.50
N SER A 73 9.67 -14.43 -7.73
CA SER A 73 8.90 -13.74 -6.69
C SER A 73 9.79 -13.11 -5.61
N SER A 74 10.94 -13.73 -5.31
CA SER A 74 11.91 -13.22 -4.34
C SER A 74 12.48 -11.86 -4.75
N ALA A 75 12.80 -11.67 -6.04
CA ALA A 75 13.30 -10.41 -6.58
C ALA A 75 12.24 -9.31 -6.50
N VAL A 76 10.98 -9.62 -6.81
CA VAL A 76 9.87 -8.65 -6.71
C VAL A 76 9.65 -8.22 -5.26
N ARG A 77 9.66 -9.15 -4.31
CA ARG A 77 9.53 -8.84 -2.88
C ARG A 77 10.69 -8.01 -2.36
N ALA A 78 11.91 -8.36 -2.75
CA ALA A 78 13.11 -7.60 -2.39
C ALA A 78 13.04 -6.15 -2.89
N ALA A 79 12.51 -5.94 -4.11
CA ALA A 79 12.33 -4.59 -4.66
C ALA A 79 11.36 -3.73 -3.85
N MET A 80 10.34 -4.32 -3.24
CA MET A 80 9.33 -3.59 -2.45
C MET A 80 9.75 -3.37 -0.98
N LYS A 81 10.76 -4.08 -0.50
CA LYS A 81 11.11 -4.17 0.91
C LYS A 81 11.36 -2.80 1.56
N GLU A 82 12.20 -1.96 0.95
CA GLU A 82 12.56 -0.65 1.49
C GLU A 82 11.32 0.25 1.71
N SER A 83 10.42 0.29 0.72
CA SER A 83 9.18 1.07 0.83
C SER A 83 8.24 0.51 1.90
N LEU A 84 8.19 -0.81 2.07
CA LEU A 84 7.39 -1.45 3.11
C LEU A 84 7.95 -1.17 4.51
N GLU A 85 9.27 -1.24 4.68
CA GLU A 85 9.95 -0.92 5.93
C GLU A 85 9.73 0.55 6.32
N THR A 86 9.77 1.45 5.35
CA THR A 86 9.43 2.86 5.57
C THR A 86 7.98 3.02 6.06
N CYS A 87 7.03 2.35 5.43
CA CYS A 87 5.63 2.40 5.86
C CYS A 87 5.44 1.86 7.28
N THR A 88 6.00 0.70 7.59
CA THR A 88 5.85 0.08 8.92
C THR A 88 6.55 0.86 10.01
N SER A 89 7.71 1.44 9.75
CA SER A 89 8.41 2.35 10.67
C SER A 89 7.54 3.58 11.00
N GLN A 90 6.88 4.17 10.00
CA GLN A 90 5.98 5.31 10.24
C GLN A 90 4.72 4.92 11.01
N ILE A 91 4.19 3.71 10.82
CA ILE A 91 3.08 3.18 11.65
C ILE A 91 3.54 3.08 13.10
N GLY A 92 4.73 2.50 13.34
CA GLY A 92 5.31 2.40 14.69
C GLY A 92 5.42 3.76 15.36
N GLN A 93 6.02 4.74 14.68
CA GLN A 93 6.17 6.11 15.18
C GLN A 93 4.83 6.79 15.49
N LEU A 94 3.79 6.55 14.70
CA LEU A 94 2.45 7.07 14.99
C LEU A 94 1.87 6.43 16.26
N ILE A 95 2.03 5.13 16.43
CA ILE A 95 1.53 4.41 17.61
C ILE A 95 2.26 4.90 18.88
N GLU A 96 3.59 5.06 18.82
CA GLU A 96 4.39 5.58 19.94
C GLU A 96 3.96 6.99 20.39
N ARG A 97 3.53 7.83 19.45
CA ARG A 97 3.05 9.19 19.72
C ARG A 97 1.59 9.26 20.14
N THR A 98 0.88 8.15 20.07
CA THR A 98 -0.55 8.07 20.34
C THR A 98 -0.80 8.10 21.85
N PRO A 99 -1.80 8.87 22.35
CA PRO A 99 -2.18 8.86 23.76
C PRO A 99 -2.48 7.45 24.27
N PRO A 100 -2.14 7.14 25.55
CA PRO A 100 -2.25 5.78 26.09
C PRO A 100 -3.63 5.14 25.96
N GLU A 101 -4.68 5.93 26.07
CA GLU A 101 -6.07 5.46 25.94
C GLU A 101 -6.38 5.00 24.53
N VAL A 102 -5.92 5.75 23.53
CA VAL A 102 -6.09 5.42 22.11
C VAL A 102 -5.19 4.23 21.73
N ALA A 103 -3.96 4.18 22.25
CA ALA A 103 -3.05 3.06 22.05
C ALA A 103 -3.65 1.74 22.59
N ARG A 104 -4.34 1.79 23.74
CA ARG A 104 -5.09 0.64 24.28
C ARG A 104 -6.22 0.21 23.33
N SER A 105 -6.93 1.17 22.74
CA SER A 105 -7.98 0.88 21.76
C SER A 105 -7.42 0.23 20.49
N ILE A 106 -6.28 0.71 19.98
CA ILE A 106 -5.59 0.11 18.81
C ILE A 106 -5.18 -1.32 19.13
N ARG A 107 -4.66 -1.59 20.34
CA ARG A 107 -4.27 -2.94 20.77
C ARG A 107 -5.45 -3.91 20.79
N LYS A 108 -6.63 -3.41 21.18
CA LYS A 108 -7.86 -4.22 21.26
C LYS A 108 -8.50 -4.42 19.88
N ASN A 109 -8.60 -3.35 19.09
CA ASN A 109 -9.39 -3.33 17.87
C ASN A 109 -8.53 -3.58 16.60
N GLY A 110 -7.20 -3.46 16.70
CA GLY A 110 -6.28 -3.65 15.59
C GLY A 110 -6.21 -2.45 14.64
N ILE A 111 -5.45 -2.66 13.56
CA ILE A 111 -5.23 -1.72 12.48
C ILE A 111 -6.09 -2.14 11.29
N CYS A 112 -6.93 -1.25 10.79
CA CYS A 112 -7.75 -1.51 9.61
C CYS A 112 -7.06 -0.97 8.36
N LEU A 113 -6.80 -1.82 7.38
CA LEU A 113 -6.23 -1.46 6.09
C LEU A 113 -7.32 -1.20 5.06
N THR A 114 -7.20 -0.09 4.36
CA THR A 114 -8.10 0.31 3.26
C THR A 114 -7.30 0.72 2.02
N GLY A 115 -7.99 0.91 0.89
CA GLY A 115 -7.35 1.26 -0.37
C GLY A 115 -6.86 0.05 -1.17
N GLY A 116 -6.56 0.24 -2.45
CA GLY A 116 -6.24 -0.86 -3.36
C GLY A 116 -4.95 -1.63 -3.01
N VAL A 117 -3.98 -0.96 -2.38
CA VAL A 117 -2.71 -1.59 -1.96
C VAL A 117 -2.93 -2.61 -0.85
N SER A 118 -3.94 -2.45 -0.01
CA SER A 118 -4.26 -3.41 1.06
C SER A 118 -4.67 -4.80 0.55
N ARG A 119 -4.99 -4.91 -0.75
CA ARG A 119 -5.24 -6.20 -1.41
C ARG A 119 -3.97 -6.99 -1.75
N LEU A 120 -2.78 -6.45 -1.50
CA LEU A 120 -1.55 -7.19 -1.74
C LEU A 120 -1.48 -8.42 -0.84
N PRO A 121 -1.29 -9.63 -1.43
CA PRO A 121 -1.22 -10.85 -0.64
C PRO A 121 -0.14 -10.78 0.44
N GLY A 122 -0.53 -11.00 1.70
CA GLY A 122 0.36 -11.03 2.85
C GLY A 122 0.76 -9.67 3.41
N LEU A 123 0.21 -8.55 2.93
CA LEU A 123 0.50 -7.23 3.48
C LEU A 123 0.00 -7.08 4.93
N ASP A 124 -1.18 -7.59 5.22
CA ASP A 124 -1.77 -7.65 6.55
C ASP A 124 -0.86 -8.36 7.55
N ARG A 125 -0.45 -9.59 7.21
CA ARG A 125 0.46 -10.40 8.04
C ARG A 125 1.83 -9.75 8.20
N TYR A 126 2.33 -9.10 7.16
CA TYR A 126 3.61 -8.40 7.23
C TYR A 126 3.54 -7.24 8.23
N ILE A 127 2.50 -6.40 8.14
CA ILE A 127 2.33 -5.27 9.07
C ILE A 127 2.10 -5.80 10.50
N GLU A 128 1.29 -6.83 10.68
CA GLU A 128 1.05 -7.46 11.97
C GLU A 128 2.34 -7.99 12.59
N ALA A 129 3.18 -8.70 11.81
CA ALA A 129 4.44 -9.24 12.28
C ALA A 129 5.44 -8.17 12.71
N VAL A 130 5.46 -7.01 12.01
CA VAL A 130 6.39 -5.91 12.31
C VAL A 130 5.89 -5.04 13.45
N THR A 131 4.60 -4.77 13.51
CA THR A 131 4.01 -3.84 14.50
C THR A 131 3.59 -4.52 15.80
N GLY A 132 3.33 -5.82 15.77
CA GLY A 132 2.78 -6.58 16.90
C GLY A 132 1.32 -6.28 17.22
N TYR A 133 0.61 -5.56 16.33
CA TYR A 133 -0.82 -5.26 16.47
C TYR A 133 -1.64 -6.09 15.50
N PRO A 134 -2.85 -6.55 15.88
CA PRO A 134 -3.75 -7.22 14.95
C PRO A 134 -4.05 -6.35 13.75
N VAL A 135 -4.05 -6.93 12.55
CA VAL A 135 -4.28 -6.20 11.30
C VAL A 135 -5.39 -6.88 10.50
N HIS A 136 -6.34 -6.10 10.03
CA HIS A 136 -7.43 -6.59 9.19
C HIS A 136 -7.63 -5.71 7.97
N VAL A 137 -8.01 -6.32 6.87
CA VAL A 137 -8.34 -5.63 5.61
C VAL A 137 -9.84 -5.45 5.53
N ALA A 138 -10.28 -4.24 5.18
CA ALA A 138 -11.71 -3.96 4.99
C ALA A 138 -12.30 -4.84 3.87
N ALA A 139 -13.57 -5.20 3.97
CA ALA A 139 -14.25 -6.12 3.03
C ALA A 139 -14.16 -5.66 1.56
N LYS A 140 -14.24 -4.35 1.31
CA LYS A 140 -14.07 -3.73 -0.02
C LYS A 140 -13.09 -2.58 0.09
N PRO A 141 -11.80 -2.85 0.27
CA PRO A 141 -10.83 -1.86 0.71
C PRO A 141 -10.63 -0.72 -0.30
N ASP A 142 -10.73 -0.99 -1.58
CA ASP A 142 -10.67 -0.02 -2.68
C ASP A 142 -11.90 0.89 -2.79
N LEU A 143 -13.04 0.47 -2.23
CA LEU A 143 -14.29 1.22 -2.26
C LEU A 143 -14.61 1.93 -0.93
N CYS A 144 -13.80 1.79 0.10
CA CYS A 144 -14.07 2.35 1.43
C CYS A 144 -14.34 3.86 1.41
N ALA A 145 -13.54 4.63 0.64
CA ALA A 145 -13.72 6.07 0.53
C ALA A 145 -15.06 6.42 -0.13
N VAL A 146 -15.38 5.76 -1.24
CA VAL A 146 -16.65 5.98 -1.98
C VAL A 146 -17.85 5.59 -1.12
N GLU A 147 -17.76 4.46 -0.42
CA GLU A 147 -18.82 4.01 0.49
C GLU A 147 -19.00 4.96 1.68
N GLY A 148 -17.90 5.50 2.21
CA GLY A 148 -17.92 6.55 3.23
C GLY A 148 -18.65 7.80 2.73
N LEU A 149 -18.32 8.30 1.54
CA LEU A 149 -18.99 9.42 0.91
C LEU A 149 -20.48 9.15 0.67
N ARG A 150 -20.81 7.95 0.20
CA ARG A 150 -22.22 7.53 0.03
C ARG A 150 -22.99 7.59 1.34
N ARG A 151 -22.42 7.13 2.43
CA ARG A 151 -23.02 7.22 3.77
C ARG A 151 -23.19 8.66 4.23
N MET A 152 -22.19 9.53 3.99
CA MET A 152 -22.28 10.95 4.31
C MET A 152 -23.42 11.65 3.58
N ILE A 153 -23.60 11.38 2.29
CA ILE A 153 -24.66 11.98 1.48
C ILE A 153 -26.05 11.55 1.99
N ASN A 154 -26.20 10.30 2.41
CA ASN A 154 -27.48 9.72 2.83
C ASN A 154 -27.80 9.94 4.33
N SER A 155 -26.87 10.44 5.14
CA SER A 155 -27.08 10.70 6.56
C SER A 155 -27.10 12.18 6.88
N LYS A 156 -28.19 12.66 7.49
CA LYS A 156 -28.32 14.07 7.94
C LYS A 156 -27.24 14.43 8.98
N GLU A 157 -26.86 13.48 9.82
CA GLU A 157 -25.84 13.70 10.87
C GLU A 157 -24.45 13.77 10.27
N LEU A 158 -24.10 12.87 9.35
CA LEU A 158 -22.78 12.83 8.71
C LEU A 158 -22.57 13.96 7.70
N LYS A 159 -23.64 14.53 7.14
CA LYS A 159 -23.55 15.74 6.30
C LYS A 159 -22.90 16.93 7.01
N LYS A 160 -23.02 17.01 8.33
CA LYS A 160 -22.36 18.05 9.15
C LYS A 160 -20.83 17.94 9.13
N LEU A 161 -20.27 16.80 8.70
CA LEU A 161 -18.84 16.60 8.53
C LEU A 161 -18.34 16.99 7.13
N SER A 162 -19.24 17.34 6.19
CA SER A 162 -18.87 17.83 4.87
C SER A 162 -18.59 19.33 4.92
N TYR A 163 -17.50 19.76 4.29
CA TYR A 163 -17.12 21.16 4.15
C TYR A 163 -17.31 21.63 2.72
N SER A 164 -17.84 22.85 2.56
CA SER A 164 -17.79 23.57 1.30
C SER A 164 -16.49 24.38 1.21
N MET A 165 -15.93 24.54 0.02
CA MET A 165 -14.79 25.44 -0.19
C MET A 165 -15.12 26.90 0.15
N LEU A 166 -16.40 27.24 0.25
CA LEU A 166 -16.90 28.57 0.63
C LEU A 166 -17.15 28.70 2.13
N ASP A 167 -16.98 27.63 2.91
CA ASP A 167 -17.16 27.66 4.36
C ASP A 167 -16.01 28.40 5.03
N GLU A 168 -16.32 29.34 5.92
CA GLU A 168 -15.33 30.12 6.66
C GLU A 168 -14.36 29.29 7.50
N ASN A 169 -14.76 28.07 7.85
CA ASN A 169 -13.93 27.09 8.54
C ASN A 169 -12.71 26.61 7.73
N TYR A 170 -12.67 26.86 6.42
CA TYR A 170 -11.53 26.54 5.56
C TYR A 170 -10.33 27.49 5.75
N ARG A 171 -10.50 28.59 6.47
CA ARG A 171 -9.44 29.58 6.76
C ARG A 171 -8.29 29.02 7.62
N TRP A 172 -8.47 27.89 8.29
CA TRP A 172 -7.49 27.29 9.21
C TRP A 172 -6.58 26.24 8.57
N ILE A 173 -6.66 26.01 7.26
CA ILE A 173 -5.86 25.01 6.52
C ILE A 173 -4.87 25.71 5.56
N ARG A 174 -4.46 26.92 5.84
CA ARG A 174 -3.34 27.56 5.15
C ARG A 174 -2.06 27.48 5.95
#